data_8d0df4c6d699fc20065f003a5f3135e8
#
_entry.id   8d0df4c6d699fc20065f003a5f3135e8
#
_cell.length_a   1.000
_cell.length_b   1.000
_cell.length_c   1.000
_cell.angle_alpha   90.00
_cell.angle_beta   90.00
_cell.angle_gamma   90.00
#
_symmetry.space_group_name_H-M   'P 1'
#
loop_
_entity.id
_entity.type
_entity.pdbx_description
1 polymer ?
#
loop_
_entity_poly.entity_id
_entity_poly.type
_entity_poly.pdbx_seq_one_letter_code
_entity_poly.pdbx_strand_id
1 'polypeptide(L)'
;MDRSGYRVVMTIKKRLARASVGSKLALLVLMLMMAAFTALGLVFSTASKMQVEEGTERALAQQQQQITNTIELFDTTMQSSVTRMLNAFLATIPDNFTLIEDRRLPIGERDAPALLNAGFMLNNQSGYLADFANRTGAPVSFFVRDGEDFVRIATTLKTEDGSSLLGLTLSGGVKDALNAGQPYTGMLYLAGRHYMTRYRPITDFNDNLIGASFIGVDVGEQIDELYATITNIQLHEKDFSLVASTAPGQQGKVLTTGQWQGRSLMDFKNAQGEPAFAPLFAADSGQIDYRLAGEDSDRITSFQHYPAWDWVVATTIDKQEVTAGITQVRNQVFGLALLLALAVAGILYFLERRLISRAL
;
A
#
# COMPACT_ATOMS: atom_id res chain seq x y z
N MET A 1 -30.83 34.35 -31.68
CA MET A 1 -31.10 35.35 -30.60
C MET A 1 -32.60 35.39 -30.39
N ASP A 2 -33.04 34.90 -29.23
CA ASP A 2 -34.46 34.60 -28.93
C ASP A 2 -35.26 35.88 -28.62
N ARG A 3 -36.36 36.08 -29.35
CA ARG A 3 -37.28 37.22 -29.16
C ARG A 3 -37.92 37.24 -27.75
N SER A 4 -37.90 36.17 -27.02
CA SER A 4 -38.42 36.04 -25.65
C SER A 4 -37.52 36.78 -24.63
N GLY A 5 -36.24 36.67 -24.73
CA GLY A 5 -35.28 37.34 -23.85
C GLY A 5 -35.28 38.86 -23.98
N TYR A 6 -35.52 39.38 -25.19
CA TYR A 6 -35.60 40.83 -25.46
C TYR A 6 -36.84 41.47 -24.83
N ARG A 7 -37.99 40.77 -24.82
CA ARG A 7 -39.22 41.24 -24.16
C ARG A 7 -39.11 41.31 -22.64
N VAL A 8 -38.43 40.32 -22.02
CA VAL A 8 -38.21 40.31 -20.57
C VAL A 8 -37.34 41.48 -20.13
N VAL A 9 -36.19 41.70 -20.82
CA VAL A 9 -35.29 42.81 -20.52
C VAL A 9 -35.93 44.19 -20.70
N MET A 10 -36.78 44.35 -21.74
CA MET A 10 -37.48 45.59 -22.01
C MET A 10 -38.60 45.88 -20.99
N THR A 11 -39.25 44.82 -20.47
CA THR A 11 -40.29 44.93 -19.42
C THR A 11 -39.65 45.30 -18.08
N ILE A 12 -38.47 44.73 -17.75
CA ILE A 12 -37.70 45.06 -16.55
C ILE A 12 -37.23 46.51 -16.62
N LYS A 13 -36.67 46.96 -17.74
CA LYS A 13 -36.27 48.39 -17.93
C LYS A 13 -37.40 49.38 -17.73
N LYS A 14 -38.61 49.12 -18.25
CA LYS A 14 -39.78 49.97 -18.07
C LYS A 14 -40.31 50.01 -16.63
N ARG A 15 -40.24 48.88 -15.91
CA ARG A 15 -40.60 48.82 -14.49
C ARG A 15 -39.56 49.52 -13.60
N LEU A 16 -38.27 49.39 -13.87
CA LEU A 16 -37.21 50.10 -13.17
C LEU A 16 -37.28 51.60 -13.39
N ALA A 17 -37.64 52.07 -14.58
CA ALA A 17 -37.78 53.51 -14.86
C ALA A 17 -38.89 54.19 -14.03
N ARG A 18 -39.96 53.46 -13.70
CA ARG A 18 -41.11 53.93 -12.89
C ARG A 18 -40.98 53.64 -11.39
N ALA A 19 -39.93 52.98 -10.97
CA ALA A 19 -39.70 52.66 -9.57
C ALA A 19 -39.24 53.91 -8.78
N SER A 20 -39.62 54.00 -7.49
CA SER A 20 -39.18 55.08 -6.58
C SER A 20 -37.65 55.10 -6.43
N VAL A 21 -37.10 56.24 -5.99
CA VAL A 21 -35.66 56.40 -5.76
C VAL A 21 -35.15 55.36 -4.76
N GLY A 22 -35.94 55.06 -3.72
CA GLY A 22 -35.52 54.10 -2.69
C GLY A 22 -35.58 52.66 -3.18
N SER A 23 -36.57 52.30 -4.05
CA SER A 23 -36.55 50.95 -4.62
C SER A 23 -35.39 50.75 -5.61
N LYS A 24 -34.92 51.80 -6.28
CA LYS A 24 -33.67 51.77 -7.08
C LYS A 24 -32.44 51.61 -6.20
N LEU A 25 -32.38 52.34 -5.06
CA LEU A 25 -31.31 52.22 -4.09
C LEU A 25 -31.27 50.85 -3.43
N ALA A 26 -32.43 50.33 -3.01
CA ALA A 26 -32.53 48.97 -2.46
C ALA A 26 -32.04 47.88 -3.43
N LEU A 27 -32.39 48.00 -4.72
CA LEU A 27 -31.95 47.09 -5.75
C LEU A 27 -30.46 47.19 -6.04
N LEU A 28 -29.91 48.44 -6.00
CA LEU A 28 -28.47 48.63 -6.16
C LEU A 28 -27.66 48.06 -4.97
N VAL A 29 -28.13 48.28 -3.72
CA VAL A 29 -27.55 47.65 -2.53
C VAL A 29 -27.62 46.15 -2.58
N LEU A 30 -28.76 45.60 -3.01
CA LEU A 30 -28.92 44.14 -3.19
C LEU A 30 -27.93 43.59 -4.22
N MET A 31 -27.75 44.24 -5.37
CA MET A 31 -26.78 43.83 -6.39
C MET A 31 -25.34 43.92 -5.89
N LEU A 32 -24.97 44.97 -5.18
CA LEU A 32 -23.65 45.14 -4.59
C LEU A 32 -23.39 44.07 -3.54
N MET A 33 -24.34 43.78 -2.66
CA MET A 33 -24.19 42.74 -1.65
C MET A 33 -24.08 41.34 -2.33
N MET A 34 -24.90 41.07 -3.34
CA MET A 34 -24.80 39.81 -4.10
C MET A 34 -23.42 39.64 -4.78
N ALA A 35 -22.91 40.71 -5.40
CA ALA A 35 -21.60 40.73 -6.03
C ALA A 35 -20.48 40.52 -5.00
N ALA A 36 -20.53 41.21 -3.84
CA ALA A 36 -19.58 41.05 -2.77
C ALA A 36 -19.58 39.64 -2.16
N PHE A 37 -20.76 39.08 -1.89
CA PHE A 37 -20.87 37.70 -1.37
C PHE A 37 -20.45 36.66 -2.40
N THR A 38 -20.71 36.87 -3.69
CA THR A 38 -20.24 35.99 -4.75
C THR A 38 -18.71 36.00 -4.84
N ALA A 39 -18.11 37.19 -4.82
CA ALA A 39 -16.66 37.32 -4.83
C ALA A 39 -16.01 36.70 -3.58
N LEU A 40 -16.57 36.94 -2.38
CA LEU A 40 -16.12 36.33 -1.14
C LEU A 40 -16.21 34.80 -1.17
N GLY A 41 -17.34 34.27 -1.69
CA GLY A 41 -17.56 32.84 -1.82
C GLY A 41 -16.60 32.17 -2.82
N LEU A 42 -16.23 32.87 -3.90
CA LEU A 42 -15.22 32.36 -4.85
C LEU A 42 -13.83 32.34 -4.19
N VAL A 43 -13.43 33.41 -3.50
CA VAL A 43 -12.14 33.47 -2.78
C VAL A 43 -12.10 32.39 -1.71
N PHE A 44 -13.15 32.24 -0.91
CA PHE A 44 -13.23 31.19 0.11
C PHE A 44 -13.16 29.78 -0.51
N SER A 45 -13.88 29.55 -1.62
CA SER A 45 -13.88 28.23 -2.29
C SER A 45 -12.48 27.88 -2.84
N THR A 46 -11.77 28.83 -3.44
CA THR A 46 -10.41 28.57 -3.96
C THR A 46 -9.40 28.37 -2.83
N ALA A 47 -9.42 29.21 -1.79
CA ALA A 47 -8.54 29.07 -0.63
C ALA A 47 -8.78 27.73 0.12
N SER A 48 -10.05 27.35 0.32
CA SER A 48 -10.39 26.10 0.98
C SER A 48 -9.99 24.86 0.15
N LYS A 49 -10.11 24.93 -1.19
CA LYS A 49 -9.64 23.81 -2.06
C LYS A 49 -8.13 23.62 -1.90
N MET A 50 -7.33 24.68 -2.00
CA MET A 50 -5.87 24.59 -1.85
C MET A 50 -5.49 24.02 -0.48
N GLN A 51 -6.12 24.49 0.60
CA GLN A 51 -5.84 24.01 1.95
C GLN A 51 -6.21 22.56 2.14
N VAL A 52 -7.30 22.08 1.51
CA VAL A 52 -7.72 20.68 1.58
C VAL A 52 -6.82 19.79 0.72
N GLU A 53 -6.44 20.22 -0.47
CA GLU A 53 -5.48 19.50 -1.32
C GLU A 53 -4.16 19.27 -0.58
N GLU A 54 -3.56 20.35 -0.04
CA GLU A 54 -2.34 20.22 0.79
C GLU A 54 -2.54 19.35 2.04
N GLY A 55 -3.69 19.45 2.70
CA GLY A 55 -4.02 18.64 3.87
C GLY A 55 -4.13 17.16 3.51
N THR A 56 -4.75 16.85 2.36
CA THR A 56 -4.92 15.50 1.83
C THR A 56 -3.60 14.86 1.44
N GLU A 57 -2.73 15.61 0.75
CA GLU A 57 -1.39 15.12 0.39
C GLU A 57 -0.56 14.79 1.64
N ARG A 58 -0.61 15.66 2.66
CA ARG A 58 0.06 15.40 3.94
C ARG A 58 -0.52 14.18 4.66
N ALA A 59 -1.84 14.03 4.70
CA ALA A 59 -2.51 12.90 5.32
C ALA A 59 -2.15 11.59 4.60
N LEU A 60 -2.15 11.57 3.26
CA LEU A 60 -1.69 10.43 2.46
C LEU A 60 -0.24 10.07 2.75
N ALA A 61 0.65 11.05 2.78
CA ALA A 61 2.07 10.81 3.06
C ALA A 61 2.27 10.24 4.47
N GLN A 62 1.55 10.76 5.47
CA GLN A 62 1.60 10.24 6.84
C GLN A 62 1.07 8.81 6.93
N GLN A 63 -0.04 8.52 6.27
CA GLN A 63 -0.64 7.19 6.23
C GLN A 63 0.29 6.19 5.54
N GLN A 64 0.86 6.55 4.39
CA GLN A 64 1.85 5.74 3.68
C GLN A 64 3.06 5.44 4.58
N GLN A 65 3.57 6.45 5.30
CA GLN A 65 4.67 6.27 6.23
C GLN A 65 4.31 5.33 7.40
N GLN A 66 3.10 5.42 7.94
CA GLN A 66 2.63 4.51 8.99
C GLN A 66 2.59 3.06 8.49
N ILE A 67 2.08 2.82 7.28
CA ILE A 67 2.06 1.49 6.68
C ILE A 67 3.48 0.96 6.50
N THR A 68 4.37 1.78 5.92
CA THR A 68 5.78 1.40 5.72
C THR A 68 6.45 1.05 7.05
N ASN A 69 6.29 1.87 8.09
CA ASN A 69 6.84 1.61 9.42
C ASN A 69 6.28 0.30 10.02
N THR A 70 5.00 0.00 9.78
CA THR A 70 4.38 -1.26 10.24
C THR A 70 5.01 -2.47 9.56
N ILE A 71 5.23 -2.40 8.24
CA ILE A 71 5.90 -3.46 7.48
C ILE A 71 7.36 -3.64 7.94
N GLU A 72 8.09 -2.54 8.12
CA GLU A 72 9.48 -2.57 8.60
C GLU A 72 9.62 -3.15 10.00
N LEU A 73 8.71 -2.80 10.91
CA LEU A 73 8.67 -3.36 12.26
C LEU A 73 8.39 -4.86 12.22
N PHE A 74 7.43 -5.28 11.40
CA PHE A 74 7.11 -6.68 11.20
C PHE A 74 8.32 -7.44 10.65
N ASP A 75 8.93 -6.94 9.57
CA ASP A 75 10.10 -7.55 8.93
C ASP A 75 11.26 -7.69 9.92
N THR A 76 11.64 -6.62 10.61
CA THR A 76 12.72 -6.62 11.60
C THR A 76 12.45 -7.59 12.74
N THR A 77 11.20 -7.66 13.21
CA THR A 77 10.79 -8.59 14.26
C THR A 77 10.91 -10.04 13.82
N MET A 78 10.45 -10.35 12.60
CA MET A 78 10.51 -11.70 12.04
C MET A 78 11.95 -12.11 11.73
N GLN A 79 12.79 -11.21 11.19
CA GLN A 79 14.22 -11.47 10.97
C GLN A 79 14.96 -11.76 12.29
N SER A 80 14.66 -11.00 13.34
CA SER A 80 15.21 -11.24 14.67
C SER A 80 14.74 -12.58 15.25
N SER A 81 13.48 -12.93 15.04
CA SER A 81 12.91 -14.19 15.51
C SER A 81 13.57 -15.40 14.82
N VAL A 82 13.63 -15.39 13.48
CA VAL A 82 14.26 -16.49 12.73
C VAL A 82 15.75 -16.62 13.03
N THR A 83 16.43 -15.50 13.30
CA THR A 83 17.85 -15.50 13.68
C THR A 83 18.04 -16.18 15.04
N ARG A 84 17.23 -15.83 16.04
CA ARG A 84 17.28 -16.49 17.35
C ARG A 84 16.95 -17.97 17.26
N MET A 85 15.98 -18.33 16.41
CA MET A 85 15.57 -19.72 16.21
C MET A 85 16.70 -20.55 15.58
N LEU A 86 17.39 -20.02 14.54
CA LEU A 86 18.54 -20.69 13.96
C LEU A 86 19.70 -20.87 14.98
N ASN A 87 19.98 -19.84 15.76
CA ASN A 87 21.01 -19.92 16.79
C ASN A 87 20.67 -20.98 17.85
N ALA A 88 19.38 -21.04 18.27
CA ALA A 88 18.90 -22.07 19.19
C ALA A 88 19.05 -23.49 18.60
N PHE A 89 18.73 -23.66 17.32
CA PHE A 89 18.94 -24.94 16.63
C PHE A 89 20.43 -25.32 16.59
N LEU A 90 21.29 -24.42 16.14
CA LEU A 90 22.72 -24.68 16.01
C LEU A 90 23.40 -24.92 17.37
N ALA A 91 22.89 -24.36 18.46
CA ALA A 91 23.35 -24.64 19.81
C ALA A 91 23.08 -26.08 20.30
N THR A 92 22.16 -26.80 19.61
CA THR A 92 21.85 -28.20 19.93
C THR A 92 22.80 -29.20 19.26
N ILE A 93 23.66 -28.74 18.35
CA ILE A 93 24.55 -29.57 17.55
C ILE A 93 26.02 -29.11 17.71
N PRO A 94 27.01 -29.99 17.64
CA PRO A 94 28.43 -29.62 17.66
C PRO A 94 28.79 -28.74 16.46
N ASP A 95 29.63 -27.71 16.68
CA ASP A 95 30.16 -26.88 15.61
C ASP A 95 31.42 -27.50 15.00
N ASN A 96 31.30 -28.71 14.45
CA ASN A 96 32.38 -29.47 13.86
C ASN A 96 31.86 -30.19 12.60
N PHE A 97 32.03 -29.54 11.47
CA PHE A 97 31.57 -30.05 10.18
C PHE A 97 32.75 -30.46 9.31
N THR A 98 32.57 -31.54 8.54
CA THR A 98 33.56 -32.08 7.62
C THR A 98 32.94 -32.48 6.32
N LEU A 99 33.50 -31.99 5.20
CA LEU A 99 33.09 -32.37 3.83
C LEU A 99 34.00 -33.54 3.37
N ILE A 100 33.39 -34.59 2.79
CA ILE A 100 34.12 -35.65 2.10
C ILE A 100 33.70 -35.61 0.62
N GLU A 101 34.48 -34.89 -0.18
CA GLU A 101 34.15 -34.63 -1.61
C GLU A 101 34.08 -35.91 -2.45
N ASP A 102 35.00 -36.83 -2.26
CA ASP A 102 35.11 -38.08 -3.00
C ASP A 102 34.01 -39.08 -2.65
N ARG A 103 33.34 -38.89 -1.52
CA ARG A 103 32.23 -39.76 -1.10
C ARG A 103 30.89 -39.16 -1.49
N ARG A 104 30.34 -39.55 -2.62
CA ARG A 104 29.04 -39.12 -3.11
C ARG A 104 27.92 -40.06 -2.71
N LEU A 105 26.79 -39.53 -2.32
CA LEU A 105 25.61 -40.25 -1.86
C LEU A 105 24.38 -39.81 -2.66
N PRO A 106 23.46 -40.74 -2.99
CA PRO A 106 22.22 -40.42 -3.66
C PRO A 106 21.32 -39.57 -2.75
N ILE A 107 20.93 -38.40 -3.23
CA ILE A 107 20.07 -37.45 -2.54
C ILE A 107 18.96 -37.00 -3.49
N GLY A 108 17.75 -37.54 -3.31
CA GLY A 108 16.67 -37.37 -4.31
C GLY A 108 17.09 -37.92 -5.67
N GLU A 109 17.07 -37.06 -6.70
CA GLU A 109 17.41 -37.46 -8.07
C GLU A 109 18.88 -37.19 -8.47
N ARG A 110 19.73 -36.85 -7.52
CA ARG A 110 21.17 -36.54 -7.77
C ARG A 110 22.07 -37.13 -6.72
N ASP A 111 23.36 -37.20 -7.04
CA ASP A 111 24.40 -37.50 -6.09
C ASP A 111 25.00 -36.22 -5.53
N ALA A 112 25.26 -36.19 -4.23
CA ALA A 112 25.91 -35.06 -3.54
C ALA A 112 27.03 -35.53 -2.62
N PRO A 113 28.06 -34.69 -2.37
CA PRO A 113 29.14 -35.01 -1.44
C PRO A 113 28.63 -35.32 -0.03
N ALA A 114 29.38 -36.08 0.73
CA ALA A 114 29.04 -36.41 2.11
C ALA A 114 29.40 -35.23 3.05
N LEU A 115 28.45 -34.77 3.85
CA LEU A 115 28.65 -33.80 4.93
C LEU A 115 28.47 -34.49 6.29
N LEU A 116 29.47 -34.37 7.14
CA LEU A 116 29.45 -34.92 8.49
C LEU A 116 29.37 -33.77 9.52
N ASN A 117 28.72 -34.06 10.64
CA ASN A 117 28.78 -33.25 11.84
C ASN A 117 29.28 -34.11 12.99
N ALA A 118 30.44 -33.73 13.57
CA ALA A 118 31.13 -34.51 14.63
C ALA A 118 31.28 -36.00 14.30
N GLY A 119 31.56 -36.34 13.03
CA GLY A 119 31.69 -37.70 12.54
C GLY A 119 30.36 -38.39 12.16
N PHE A 120 29.23 -37.79 12.42
CA PHE A 120 27.91 -38.29 12.06
C PHE A 120 27.48 -37.80 10.66
N MET A 121 27.09 -38.73 9.80
CA MET A 121 26.65 -38.44 8.43
C MET A 121 25.28 -37.68 8.45
N LEU A 122 25.22 -36.51 7.81
CA LEU A 122 23.99 -35.72 7.73
C LEU A 122 23.13 -36.05 6.51
N ASN A 123 23.73 -36.57 5.44
CA ASN A 123 23.02 -36.89 4.20
C ASN A 123 21.87 -37.89 4.46
N ASN A 124 20.67 -37.53 4.00
CA ASN A 124 19.41 -38.26 4.21
C ASN A 124 18.96 -38.45 5.68
N GLN A 125 19.57 -37.71 6.62
CA GLN A 125 19.25 -37.80 8.06
C GLN A 125 18.23 -36.74 8.49
N SER A 126 17.08 -36.67 7.80
CA SER A 126 15.98 -35.74 8.16
C SER A 126 15.41 -36.04 9.57
N GLY A 127 15.48 -37.29 10.03
CA GLY A 127 15.07 -37.67 11.38
C GLY A 127 15.86 -36.97 12.50
N TYR A 128 17.15 -36.66 12.26
CA TYR A 128 17.98 -35.90 13.19
C TYR A 128 17.47 -34.48 13.43
N LEU A 129 16.80 -33.90 12.41
CA LEU A 129 16.23 -32.57 12.45
C LEU A 129 14.79 -32.54 13.01
N ALA A 130 14.13 -33.71 12.96
CA ALA A 130 12.69 -33.80 13.24
C ALA A 130 12.33 -33.41 14.69
N ASP A 131 13.18 -33.75 15.66
CA ASP A 131 12.91 -33.44 17.07
C ASP A 131 12.85 -31.92 17.30
N PHE A 132 13.77 -31.16 16.73
CA PHE A 132 13.72 -29.69 16.80
C PHE A 132 12.51 -29.10 16.07
N ALA A 133 12.29 -29.55 14.84
CA ALA A 133 11.17 -29.06 14.03
C ALA A 133 9.80 -29.37 14.67
N ASN A 134 9.61 -30.57 15.25
CA ASN A 134 8.38 -30.95 15.92
C ASN A 134 8.10 -30.12 17.18
N ARG A 135 9.15 -29.74 17.92
CA ARG A 135 9.02 -28.92 19.14
C ARG A 135 8.77 -27.44 18.85
N THR A 136 9.32 -26.94 17.76
CA THR A 136 9.29 -25.50 17.45
C THR A 136 8.33 -25.11 16.34
N GLY A 137 7.87 -26.07 15.53
CA GLY A 137 7.13 -25.81 14.31
C GLY A 137 7.98 -25.25 13.15
N ALA A 138 9.29 -25.03 13.39
CA ALA A 138 10.17 -24.41 12.42
C ALA A 138 10.92 -25.47 11.59
N PRO A 139 10.70 -25.58 10.28
CA PRO A 139 11.45 -26.48 9.43
C PRO A 139 12.93 -26.08 9.38
N VAL A 140 13.78 -27.10 9.39
CA VAL A 140 15.25 -26.95 9.33
C VAL A 140 15.81 -27.81 8.19
N SER A 141 16.96 -27.39 7.65
CA SER A 141 17.66 -28.13 6.61
C SER A 141 19.16 -27.94 6.70
N PHE A 142 19.89 -28.94 6.18
CA PHE A 142 21.30 -28.80 5.85
C PHE A 142 21.49 -28.91 4.34
N PHE A 143 22.45 -28.11 3.87
CA PHE A 143 22.91 -28.11 2.49
C PHE A 143 24.40 -28.43 2.48
N VAL A 144 24.83 -29.23 1.53
CA VAL A 144 26.25 -29.43 1.23
C VAL A 144 26.62 -28.61 0.00
N ARG A 145 27.82 -28.05 0.02
CA ARG A 145 28.38 -27.38 -1.15
C ARG A 145 28.86 -28.43 -2.17
N ASP A 146 28.46 -28.26 -3.42
CA ASP A 146 28.85 -29.11 -4.56
C ASP A 146 29.25 -28.17 -5.71
N GLY A 147 30.53 -27.88 -5.81
CA GLY A 147 31.06 -26.81 -6.67
C GLY A 147 30.56 -25.45 -6.21
N GLU A 148 29.78 -24.77 -7.07
CA GLU A 148 29.14 -23.48 -6.74
C GLU A 148 27.69 -23.64 -6.24
N ASP A 149 27.16 -24.85 -6.23
CA ASP A 149 25.81 -25.14 -5.79
C ASP A 149 25.73 -25.58 -4.33
N PHE A 150 24.56 -25.43 -3.74
CA PHE A 150 24.22 -25.92 -2.42
C PHE A 150 23.07 -26.92 -2.56
N VAL A 151 23.35 -28.20 -2.33
CA VAL A 151 22.39 -29.30 -2.44
C VAL A 151 21.77 -29.58 -1.09
N ARG A 152 20.47 -29.62 -0.98
CA ARG A 152 19.72 -29.92 0.24
C ARG A 152 19.83 -31.41 0.58
N ILE A 153 20.60 -31.75 1.58
CA ILE A 153 20.94 -33.14 1.96
C ILE A 153 20.12 -33.69 3.12
N ALA A 154 19.57 -32.82 3.96
CA ALA A 154 18.66 -33.19 5.05
C ALA A 154 17.64 -32.07 5.23
N THR A 155 16.37 -32.40 5.48
CA THR A 155 15.31 -31.39 5.62
C THR A 155 14.08 -31.97 6.32
N THR A 156 13.42 -31.10 7.11
CA THR A 156 12.06 -31.38 7.61
C THR A 156 10.99 -30.66 6.80
N LEU A 157 11.40 -29.79 5.84
CA LEU A 157 10.48 -29.08 4.96
C LEU A 157 9.88 -30.06 3.94
N LYS A 158 8.54 -30.00 3.81
CA LYS A 158 7.75 -30.80 2.87
C LYS A 158 6.81 -29.92 2.08
N THR A 159 6.54 -30.29 0.85
CA THR A 159 5.48 -29.71 0.03
C THR A 159 4.10 -30.06 0.59
N GLU A 160 3.04 -29.41 0.10
CA GLU A 160 1.66 -29.66 0.54
C GLU A 160 1.21 -31.11 0.32
N ASP A 161 1.71 -31.77 -0.73
CA ASP A 161 1.48 -33.17 -1.03
C ASP A 161 2.34 -34.14 -0.19
N GLY A 162 3.17 -33.59 0.73
CA GLY A 162 4.03 -34.36 1.61
C GLY A 162 5.38 -34.77 1.01
N SER A 163 5.68 -34.36 -0.23
CA SER A 163 6.96 -34.68 -0.89
C SER A 163 8.12 -33.96 -0.21
N SER A 164 9.27 -34.65 -0.15
CA SER A 164 10.49 -34.07 0.43
C SER A 164 11.20 -33.16 -0.57
N LEU A 165 11.80 -32.10 -0.08
CA LEU A 165 12.63 -31.17 -0.87
C LEU A 165 14.11 -31.57 -0.93
N LEU A 166 14.43 -32.83 -0.63
CA LEU A 166 15.80 -33.37 -0.74
C LEU A 166 16.30 -33.30 -2.19
N GLY A 167 17.59 -32.99 -2.36
CA GLY A 167 18.23 -32.89 -3.67
C GLY A 167 18.02 -31.56 -4.39
N LEU A 168 17.11 -30.70 -3.91
CA LEU A 168 16.92 -29.39 -4.51
C LEU A 168 18.11 -28.46 -4.19
N THR A 169 18.48 -27.64 -5.16
CA THR A 169 19.55 -26.65 -5.02
C THR A 169 19.00 -25.26 -4.69
N LEU A 170 19.84 -24.45 -4.06
CA LEU A 170 19.57 -23.02 -3.83
C LEU A 170 19.80 -22.22 -5.13
N SER A 171 19.08 -21.11 -5.25
CA SER A 171 19.19 -20.19 -6.39
C SER A 171 19.01 -18.73 -5.94
N GLY A 172 19.26 -17.79 -6.86
CA GLY A 172 19.08 -16.36 -6.63
C GLY A 172 19.89 -15.80 -5.47
N GLY A 173 19.37 -14.76 -4.82
CA GLY A 173 20.07 -14.03 -3.76
C GLY A 173 20.52 -14.88 -2.57
N VAL A 174 19.86 -16.01 -2.27
CA VAL A 174 20.32 -16.95 -1.22
C VAL A 174 21.64 -17.60 -1.61
N LYS A 175 21.73 -18.13 -2.84
CA LYS A 175 22.93 -18.75 -3.38
C LYS A 175 24.08 -17.75 -3.45
N ASP A 176 23.80 -16.54 -3.93
CA ASP A 176 24.80 -15.48 -4.10
C ASP A 176 25.39 -15.04 -2.75
N ALA A 177 24.54 -14.84 -1.74
CA ALA A 177 24.97 -14.50 -0.39
C ALA A 177 25.84 -15.59 0.22
N LEU A 178 25.42 -16.84 0.13
CA LEU A 178 26.20 -17.97 0.68
C LEU A 178 27.52 -18.16 -0.04
N ASN A 179 27.60 -18.02 -1.36
CA ASN A 179 28.86 -18.07 -2.10
C ASN A 179 29.82 -16.94 -1.73
N ALA A 180 29.29 -15.78 -1.31
CA ALA A 180 30.05 -14.68 -0.73
C ALA A 180 30.42 -14.91 0.77
N GLY A 181 30.12 -16.09 1.33
CA GLY A 181 30.33 -16.40 2.74
C GLY A 181 29.43 -15.63 3.71
N GLN A 182 28.36 -15.00 3.20
CA GLN A 182 27.44 -14.19 4.00
C GLN A 182 26.16 -14.95 4.33
N PRO A 183 25.58 -14.76 5.52
CA PRO A 183 24.28 -15.28 5.84
C PRO A 183 23.19 -14.55 5.03
N TYR A 184 22.13 -15.27 4.69
CA TYR A 184 20.93 -14.67 4.09
C TYR A 184 19.76 -14.70 5.08
N THR A 185 18.99 -13.61 5.13
CA THR A 185 17.73 -13.54 5.86
C THR A 185 16.69 -12.85 4.96
N GLY A 186 15.53 -13.42 4.82
CA GLY A 186 14.46 -12.83 4.02
C GLY A 186 13.23 -13.73 3.95
N MET A 187 12.14 -13.13 3.49
CA MET A 187 10.90 -13.84 3.26
C MET A 187 10.98 -14.59 1.92
N LEU A 188 10.66 -15.89 1.95
CA LEU A 188 10.61 -16.74 0.77
C LEU A 188 9.31 -17.54 0.75
N TYR A 189 8.79 -17.75 -0.48
CA TYR A 189 7.69 -18.66 -0.70
C TYR A 189 8.25 -20.07 -0.99
N LEU A 190 8.11 -20.96 -0.03
CA LEU A 190 8.66 -22.31 -0.08
C LEU A 190 7.56 -23.34 0.22
N ALA A 191 7.51 -24.40 -0.57
CA ALA A 191 6.62 -25.53 -0.31
C ALA A 191 5.13 -25.12 -0.14
N GLY A 192 4.67 -24.10 -0.86
CA GLY A 192 3.29 -23.61 -0.80
C GLY A 192 3.01 -22.56 0.29
N ARG A 193 4.01 -22.13 1.08
CA ARG A 193 3.84 -21.22 2.21
C ARG A 193 4.89 -20.10 2.26
N HIS A 194 4.53 -19.02 2.94
CA HIS A 194 5.47 -17.92 3.22
C HIS A 194 6.27 -18.23 4.49
N TYR A 195 7.58 -18.21 4.36
CA TYR A 195 8.52 -18.38 5.47
C TYR A 195 9.42 -17.17 5.58
N MET A 196 9.57 -16.64 6.78
CA MET A 196 10.75 -15.86 7.11
C MET A 196 11.89 -16.84 7.29
N THR A 197 12.93 -16.71 6.48
CA THR A 197 14.01 -17.69 6.39
C THR A 197 15.33 -17.12 6.83
N ARG A 198 16.20 -17.98 7.37
CA ARG A 198 17.59 -17.67 7.59
C ARG A 198 18.46 -18.81 7.12
N TYR A 199 19.46 -18.46 6.32
CA TYR A 199 20.54 -19.35 5.91
C TYR A 199 21.84 -18.86 6.53
N ARG A 200 22.66 -19.79 7.01
CA ARG A 200 24.00 -19.51 7.55
C ARG A 200 25.02 -20.42 6.88
N PRO A 201 26.13 -19.86 6.35
CA PRO A 201 27.23 -20.67 5.82
C PRO A 201 27.76 -21.62 6.89
N ILE A 202 28.18 -22.81 6.46
CA ILE A 202 28.90 -23.80 7.27
C ILE A 202 30.31 -23.86 6.70
N THR A 203 31.31 -23.70 7.58
CA THR A 203 32.73 -23.83 7.24
C THR A 203 33.34 -25.02 7.91
N ASP A 204 34.46 -25.53 7.37
CA ASP A 204 35.31 -26.47 8.02
C ASP A 204 36.31 -25.77 9.00
N PHE A 205 37.21 -26.54 9.63
CA PHE A 205 38.19 -25.98 10.56
C PHE A 205 39.29 -25.11 9.90
N ASN A 206 39.34 -25.07 8.56
CA ASN A 206 40.20 -24.18 7.77
C ASN A 206 39.46 -22.97 7.22
N ASP A 207 38.23 -22.70 7.68
CA ASP A 207 37.32 -21.65 7.20
C ASP A 207 36.90 -21.83 5.73
N ASN A 208 37.03 -23.02 5.15
CA ASN A 208 36.48 -23.29 3.81
C ASN A 208 34.97 -23.46 3.88
N LEU A 209 34.27 -22.80 2.97
CA LEU A 209 32.81 -22.92 2.86
C LEU A 209 32.44 -24.32 2.31
N ILE A 210 31.78 -25.13 3.14
CA ILE A 210 31.45 -26.55 2.82
C ILE A 210 29.97 -26.84 2.79
N GLY A 211 29.10 -25.90 3.18
CA GLY A 211 27.66 -26.08 3.20
C GLY A 211 26.91 -24.91 3.76
N ALA A 212 25.66 -25.15 4.09
CA ALA A 212 24.82 -24.16 4.76
C ALA A 212 23.76 -24.84 5.66
N SER A 213 23.38 -24.15 6.73
CA SER A 213 22.21 -24.46 7.55
C SER A 213 21.04 -23.54 7.21
N PHE A 214 19.84 -24.00 7.36
CA PHE A 214 18.60 -23.29 7.10
C PHE A 214 17.60 -23.49 8.22
N ILE A 215 16.86 -22.46 8.52
CA ILE A 215 15.61 -22.51 9.27
C ILE A 215 14.59 -21.60 8.62
N GLY A 216 13.31 -21.99 8.70
CA GLY A 216 12.17 -21.17 8.30
C GLY A 216 11.18 -21.04 9.46
N VAL A 217 10.58 -19.87 9.59
CA VAL A 217 9.42 -19.64 10.46
C VAL A 217 8.24 -19.35 9.54
N ASP A 218 7.20 -20.19 9.62
CA ASP A 218 5.96 -19.96 8.88
C ASP A 218 5.35 -18.63 9.35
N VAL A 219 5.11 -17.72 8.43
CA VAL A 219 4.58 -16.37 8.71
C VAL A 219 3.27 -16.11 7.96
N GLY A 220 2.64 -17.16 7.41
CA GLY A 220 1.42 -17.03 6.62
C GLY A 220 0.30 -16.30 7.36
N GLU A 221 -0.04 -16.75 8.56
CA GLU A 221 -1.08 -16.12 9.38
C GLU A 221 -0.76 -14.66 9.72
N GLN A 222 0.48 -14.38 10.08
CA GLN A 222 0.94 -13.03 10.42
C GLN A 222 0.94 -12.10 9.20
N ILE A 223 1.21 -12.61 8.00
CA ILE A 223 1.10 -11.85 6.76
C ILE A 223 -0.36 -11.56 6.44
N ASP A 224 -1.27 -12.51 6.65
CA ASP A 224 -2.70 -12.29 6.46
C ASP A 224 -3.24 -11.23 7.45
N GLU A 225 -2.79 -11.21 8.69
CA GLU A 225 -3.09 -10.17 9.67
C GLU A 225 -2.52 -8.81 9.26
N LEU A 226 -1.30 -8.79 8.70
CA LEU A 226 -0.69 -7.57 8.17
C LEU A 226 -1.49 -7.02 6.98
N TYR A 227 -1.91 -7.88 6.05
CA TYR A 227 -2.78 -7.49 4.93
C TYR A 227 -4.10 -6.93 5.42
N ALA A 228 -4.74 -7.58 6.39
CA ALA A 228 -5.99 -7.10 6.99
C ALA A 228 -5.79 -5.73 7.67
N THR A 229 -4.68 -5.55 8.39
CA THR A 229 -4.31 -4.28 9.02
C THR A 229 -4.16 -3.17 7.98
N ILE A 230 -3.43 -3.42 6.91
CA ILE A 230 -3.22 -2.44 5.82
C ILE A 230 -4.55 -2.10 5.14
N THR A 231 -5.37 -3.10 4.84
CA THR A 231 -6.68 -2.90 4.18
C THR A 231 -7.64 -2.07 5.03
N ASN A 232 -7.57 -2.19 6.36
CA ASN A 232 -8.44 -1.45 7.28
C ASN A 232 -7.99 -0.02 7.56
N ILE A 233 -6.80 0.39 7.07
CA ILE A 233 -6.34 1.77 7.17
C ILE A 233 -7.06 2.60 6.11
N GLN A 234 -8.07 3.37 6.54
CA GLN A 234 -8.89 4.24 5.70
C GLN A 234 -9.07 5.59 6.40
N LEU A 235 -9.10 6.69 5.65
CA LEU A 235 -9.42 8.03 6.15
C LEU A 235 -10.91 8.34 5.94
N HIS A 236 -11.49 7.85 4.84
CA HIS A 236 -12.91 8.01 4.47
C HIS A 236 -13.47 6.69 3.97
N GLU A 237 -14.79 6.65 3.75
CA GLU A 237 -15.53 5.42 3.42
C GLU A 237 -15.11 4.78 2.09
N LYS A 238 -14.74 5.59 1.09
CA LYS A 238 -14.31 5.12 -0.24
C LYS A 238 -12.79 5.00 -0.43
N ASP A 239 -12.03 5.36 0.61
CA ASP A 239 -10.59 5.21 0.59
C ASP A 239 -10.21 3.74 0.73
N PHE A 240 -9.05 3.37 0.21
CA PHE A 240 -8.53 2.03 0.40
C PHE A 240 -7.00 2.00 0.36
N SER A 241 -6.44 1.05 1.08
CA SER A 241 -5.03 0.72 1.02
C SER A 241 -4.87 -0.72 0.54
N LEU A 242 -3.85 -0.96 -0.27
CA LEU A 242 -3.56 -2.28 -0.80
C LEU A 242 -2.05 -2.53 -0.91
N VAL A 243 -1.69 -3.81 -0.99
CA VAL A 243 -0.37 -4.29 -1.37
C VAL A 243 -0.51 -5.09 -2.66
N ALA A 244 0.37 -4.81 -3.61
CA ALA A 244 0.47 -5.60 -4.82
C ALA A 244 1.91 -6.09 -5.04
N SER A 245 2.03 -7.22 -5.73
CA SER A 245 3.33 -7.81 -6.05
C SER A 245 4.07 -7.02 -7.13
N THR A 246 5.38 -6.86 -6.94
CA THR A 246 6.31 -6.39 -7.97
C THR A 246 7.17 -7.53 -8.53
N ALA A 247 7.00 -8.76 -8.00
CA ALA A 247 7.77 -9.93 -8.40
C ALA A 247 7.61 -10.26 -9.90
N PRO A 248 8.67 -10.73 -10.57
CA PRO A 248 8.59 -11.16 -11.97
C PRO A 248 7.50 -12.21 -12.19
N GLY A 249 6.63 -11.99 -13.18
CA GLY A 249 5.52 -12.87 -13.52
C GLY A 249 4.27 -12.74 -12.63
N GLN A 250 4.33 -11.95 -11.55
CA GLN A 250 3.18 -11.63 -10.70
C GLN A 250 2.97 -10.13 -10.51
N GLN A 251 3.66 -9.31 -11.30
CA GLN A 251 3.60 -7.85 -11.19
C GLN A 251 2.15 -7.36 -11.28
N GLY A 252 1.77 -6.54 -10.32
CA GLY A 252 0.45 -5.95 -10.21
C GLY A 252 -0.60 -6.82 -9.54
N LYS A 253 -0.33 -8.08 -9.21
CA LYS A 253 -1.29 -8.94 -8.48
C LYS A 253 -1.52 -8.40 -7.08
N VAL A 254 -2.77 -8.07 -6.76
CA VAL A 254 -3.18 -7.59 -5.44
C VAL A 254 -3.10 -8.73 -4.42
N LEU A 255 -2.36 -8.51 -3.34
CA LEU A 255 -2.10 -9.48 -2.28
C LEU A 255 -3.02 -9.29 -1.08
N THR A 256 -3.39 -8.05 -0.75
CA THR A 256 -4.29 -7.73 0.36
C THR A 256 -5.69 -8.28 0.15
N THR A 257 -6.37 -8.57 1.26
CA THR A 257 -7.78 -8.99 1.28
C THR A 257 -8.70 -7.90 0.71
N GLY A 258 -9.89 -8.29 0.26
CA GLY A 258 -10.91 -7.37 -0.25
C GLY A 258 -11.33 -7.67 -1.69
N GLN A 259 -12.11 -6.75 -2.27
CA GLN A 259 -12.74 -6.94 -3.58
C GLN A 259 -11.75 -7.08 -4.75
N TRP A 260 -10.50 -6.66 -4.58
CA TRP A 260 -9.47 -6.71 -5.63
C TRP A 260 -8.43 -7.81 -5.40
N GLN A 261 -8.54 -8.59 -4.33
CA GLN A 261 -7.62 -9.68 -4.03
C GLN A 261 -7.44 -10.63 -5.22
N GLY A 262 -6.21 -10.91 -5.57
CA GLY A 262 -5.83 -11.80 -6.66
C GLY A 262 -5.97 -11.22 -8.07
N ARG A 263 -6.61 -10.04 -8.23
CA ARG A 263 -6.70 -9.34 -9.52
C ARG A 263 -5.41 -8.62 -9.85
N SER A 264 -5.17 -8.39 -11.12
CA SER A 264 -4.04 -7.57 -11.57
C SER A 264 -4.44 -6.09 -11.62
N LEU A 265 -3.62 -5.22 -11.01
CA LEU A 265 -3.77 -3.76 -11.13
C LEU A 265 -3.64 -3.27 -12.60
N MET A 266 -2.97 -4.06 -13.45
CA MET A 266 -2.82 -3.74 -14.87
C MET A 266 -4.12 -3.90 -15.67
N ASP A 267 -5.10 -4.61 -15.13
CA ASP A 267 -6.42 -4.80 -15.78
C ASP A 267 -7.33 -3.58 -15.60
N PHE A 268 -7.05 -2.72 -14.63
CA PHE A 268 -7.85 -1.52 -14.37
C PHE A 268 -7.44 -0.41 -15.33
N LYS A 269 -8.42 0.03 -16.13
CA LYS A 269 -8.21 1.07 -17.14
C LYS A 269 -8.68 2.43 -16.64
N ASN A 270 -7.97 3.48 -17.05
CA ASN A 270 -8.40 4.86 -16.89
C ASN A 270 -9.45 5.25 -17.95
N ALA A 271 -9.97 6.48 -17.91
CA ALA A 271 -10.94 7.00 -18.87
C ALA A 271 -10.43 7.00 -20.32
N GLN A 272 -9.10 6.94 -20.54
CA GLN A 272 -8.44 6.89 -21.84
C GLN A 272 -8.21 5.45 -22.32
N GLY A 273 -8.53 4.43 -21.53
CA GLY A 273 -8.32 3.02 -21.83
C GLY A 273 -6.91 2.50 -21.53
N GLU A 274 -6.06 3.29 -20.89
CA GLU A 274 -4.70 2.91 -20.47
C GLU A 274 -4.71 2.27 -19.08
N PRO A 275 -3.73 1.41 -18.72
CA PRO A 275 -3.63 0.85 -17.36
C PRO A 275 -3.44 1.97 -16.32
N ALA A 276 -4.45 2.17 -15.48
CA ALA A 276 -4.47 3.28 -14.51
C ALA A 276 -3.33 3.24 -13.50
N PHE A 277 -2.89 2.04 -13.14
CA PHE A 277 -1.87 1.80 -12.11
C PHE A 277 -0.47 1.49 -12.68
N ALA A 278 -0.26 1.58 -14.00
CA ALA A 278 1.06 1.36 -14.59
C ALA A 278 2.18 2.22 -13.98
N PRO A 279 1.93 3.51 -13.62
CA PRO A 279 2.97 4.33 -13.01
C PRO A 279 3.45 3.84 -11.63
N LEU A 280 2.66 3.04 -10.90
CA LEU A 280 3.08 2.44 -9.63
C LEU A 280 4.30 1.52 -9.78
N PHE A 281 4.54 1.00 -10.98
CA PHE A 281 5.61 0.05 -11.28
C PHE A 281 6.78 0.70 -12.06
N ALA A 282 6.68 2.00 -12.33
CA ALA A 282 7.70 2.75 -13.05
C ALA A 282 8.65 3.55 -12.15
N ALA A 283 8.31 3.72 -10.86
CA ALA A 283 9.10 4.46 -9.89
C ALA A 283 9.01 3.79 -8.50
N ASP A 284 10.02 4.03 -7.65
CA ASP A 284 10.08 3.44 -6.30
C ASP A 284 9.02 4.01 -5.34
N SER A 285 8.63 5.25 -5.55
CA SER A 285 7.58 5.92 -4.78
C SER A 285 7.02 7.11 -5.56
N GLY A 286 5.83 7.55 -5.20
CA GLY A 286 5.21 8.71 -5.81
C GLY A 286 3.74 8.84 -5.53
N GLN A 287 3.10 9.73 -6.30
CA GLN A 287 1.66 9.93 -6.31
C GLN A 287 1.16 9.93 -7.76
N ILE A 288 -0.03 9.39 -7.95
CA ILE A 288 -0.73 9.41 -9.23
C ILE A 288 -2.16 9.89 -9.04
N ASP A 289 -2.62 10.67 -10.01
CA ASP A 289 -4.01 11.07 -10.17
C ASP A 289 -4.62 10.25 -11.29
N TYR A 290 -5.78 9.66 -11.04
CA TYR A 290 -6.48 8.88 -12.06
C TYR A 290 -7.98 8.86 -11.83
N ARG A 291 -8.71 8.50 -12.90
CA ARG A 291 -10.12 8.13 -12.85
C ARG A 291 -10.28 6.78 -13.54
N LEU A 292 -10.87 5.82 -12.85
CA LEU A 292 -11.17 4.53 -13.46
C LEU A 292 -12.31 4.66 -14.49
N ALA A 293 -12.22 3.87 -15.54
CA ALA A 293 -13.26 3.82 -16.55
C ALA A 293 -14.60 3.38 -15.94
N GLY A 294 -15.63 4.20 -16.16
CA GLY A 294 -16.98 3.96 -15.60
C GLY A 294 -17.18 4.50 -14.18
N GLU A 295 -16.18 5.16 -13.58
CA GLU A 295 -16.33 5.89 -12.31
C GLU A 295 -16.41 7.41 -12.56
N ASP A 296 -17.18 8.11 -11.72
CA ASP A 296 -17.37 9.56 -11.80
C ASP A 296 -16.37 10.33 -10.90
N SER A 297 -15.63 9.64 -10.05
CA SER A 297 -14.73 10.23 -9.06
C SER A 297 -13.28 10.20 -9.50
N ASP A 298 -12.59 11.32 -9.34
CA ASP A 298 -11.13 11.41 -9.42
C ASP A 298 -10.50 10.90 -8.12
N ARG A 299 -9.43 10.13 -8.25
CA ARG A 299 -8.70 9.53 -7.14
C ARG A 299 -7.24 9.98 -7.15
N ILE A 300 -6.67 10.07 -5.95
CA ILE A 300 -5.24 10.25 -5.76
C ILE A 300 -4.71 9.03 -5.01
N THR A 301 -3.63 8.44 -5.52
CA THR A 301 -2.94 7.31 -4.89
C THR A 301 -1.50 7.68 -4.59
N SER A 302 -1.10 7.55 -3.34
CA SER A 302 0.30 7.53 -2.93
C SER A 302 0.78 6.10 -2.89
N PHE A 303 2.02 5.85 -3.35
CA PHE A 303 2.59 4.51 -3.36
C PHE A 303 4.07 4.52 -2.99
N GLN A 304 4.52 3.38 -2.48
CA GLN A 304 5.92 3.12 -2.15
C GLN A 304 6.26 1.65 -2.34
N HIS A 305 7.40 1.37 -2.97
CA HIS A 305 7.93 0.03 -3.08
C HIS A 305 8.58 -0.43 -1.78
N TYR A 306 8.43 -1.71 -1.50
CA TYR A 306 9.15 -2.44 -0.46
C TYR A 306 9.92 -3.61 -1.10
N PRO A 307 11.14 -3.33 -1.61
CA PRO A 307 11.88 -4.28 -2.45
C PRO A 307 12.27 -5.57 -1.73
N ALA A 308 12.42 -5.54 -0.39
CA ALA A 308 12.77 -6.73 0.39
C ALA A 308 11.75 -7.88 0.25
N TRP A 309 10.51 -7.56 -0.13
CA TRP A 309 9.42 -8.53 -0.26
C TRP A 309 8.76 -8.50 -1.65
N ASP A 310 9.35 -7.77 -2.59
CA ASP A 310 8.77 -7.54 -3.92
C ASP A 310 7.34 -6.98 -3.86
N TRP A 311 7.14 -5.96 -3.02
CA TRP A 311 5.84 -5.32 -2.84
C TRP A 311 5.83 -3.87 -3.28
N VAL A 312 4.66 -3.43 -3.74
CA VAL A 312 4.26 -2.01 -3.76
C VAL A 312 3.05 -1.84 -2.86
N VAL A 313 3.15 -0.87 -1.96
CA VAL A 313 2.06 -0.46 -1.06
C VAL A 313 1.45 0.79 -1.64
N ALA A 314 0.14 0.81 -1.80
CA ALA A 314 -0.61 1.92 -2.36
C ALA A 314 -1.79 2.30 -1.47
N THR A 315 -1.95 3.59 -1.22
CA THR A 315 -3.07 4.18 -0.48
C THR A 315 -3.80 5.15 -1.37
N THR A 316 -5.10 4.97 -1.52
CA THR A 316 -5.96 5.73 -2.43
C THR A 316 -7.02 6.50 -1.67
N ILE A 317 -7.20 7.76 -2.03
CA ILE A 317 -8.25 8.66 -1.52
C ILE A 317 -9.16 9.10 -2.67
N ASP A 318 -10.46 9.17 -2.41
CA ASP A 318 -11.47 9.72 -3.31
C ASP A 318 -11.52 11.25 -3.16
N LYS A 319 -11.16 11.99 -4.22
CA LYS A 319 -11.14 13.46 -4.19
C LYS A 319 -12.52 14.10 -3.97
N GLN A 320 -13.61 13.42 -4.35
CA GLN A 320 -14.96 13.94 -4.14
C GLN A 320 -15.35 13.86 -2.66
N GLU A 321 -15.01 12.81 -1.95
CA GLU A 321 -15.28 12.71 -0.51
C GLU A 321 -14.57 13.80 0.27
N VAL A 322 -13.29 14.03 -0.04
CA VAL A 322 -12.48 15.09 0.59
C VAL A 322 -13.06 16.48 0.34
N THR A 323 -13.58 16.74 -0.87
CA THR A 323 -14.13 18.05 -1.25
C THR A 323 -15.62 18.22 -0.95
N ALA A 324 -16.35 17.16 -0.63
CA ALA A 324 -17.80 17.21 -0.35
C ALA A 324 -18.13 18.16 0.81
N GLY A 325 -17.35 18.12 1.89
CA GLY A 325 -17.53 19.01 3.04
C GLY A 325 -17.40 20.49 2.68
N ILE A 326 -16.44 20.85 1.82
CA ILE A 326 -16.25 22.23 1.36
C ILE A 326 -17.46 22.72 0.56
N THR A 327 -17.98 21.88 -0.32
CA THR A 327 -19.14 22.20 -1.15
C THR A 327 -20.39 22.44 -0.29
N GLN A 328 -20.60 21.65 0.74
CA GLN A 328 -21.69 21.81 1.68
C GLN A 328 -21.60 23.12 2.46
N VAL A 329 -20.44 23.43 3.05
CA VAL A 329 -20.20 24.68 3.79
C VAL A 329 -20.37 25.88 2.86
N ARG A 330 -19.82 25.85 1.66
CA ARG A 330 -20.01 26.89 0.65
C ARG A 330 -21.50 27.15 0.36
N ASN A 331 -22.27 26.12 0.12
CA ASN A 331 -23.71 26.26 -0.19
C ASN A 331 -24.50 26.81 1.00
N GLN A 332 -24.15 26.46 2.23
CA GLN A 332 -24.72 27.04 3.45
C GLN A 332 -24.38 28.54 3.58
N VAL A 333 -23.13 28.91 3.34
CA VAL A 333 -22.70 30.32 3.37
C VAL A 333 -23.43 31.15 2.32
N PHE A 334 -23.57 30.62 1.07
CA PHE A 334 -24.35 31.31 0.04
C PHE A 334 -25.83 31.41 0.40
N GLY A 335 -26.42 30.39 0.99
CA GLY A 335 -27.84 30.41 1.44
C GLY A 335 -28.05 31.49 2.52
N LEU A 336 -27.17 31.54 3.53
CA LEU A 336 -27.22 32.57 4.58
C LEU A 336 -26.98 33.99 4.04
N ALA A 337 -26.05 34.16 3.10
CA ALA A 337 -25.78 35.42 2.45
C ALA A 337 -26.99 35.94 1.65
N LEU A 338 -27.67 35.06 0.92
CA LEU A 338 -28.88 35.38 0.18
C LEU A 338 -30.01 35.80 1.13
N LEU A 339 -30.22 35.07 2.23
CA LEU A 339 -31.25 35.42 3.22
C LEU A 339 -30.96 36.80 3.85
N LEU A 340 -29.73 37.09 4.21
CA LEU A 340 -29.28 38.35 4.73
C LEU A 340 -29.50 39.50 3.74
N ALA A 341 -29.16 39.30 2.48
CA ALA A 341 -29.37 40.26 1.42
C ALA A 341 -30.84 40.59 1.20
N LEU A 342 -31.69 39.55 1.22
CA LEU A 342 -33.16 39.73 1.11
C LEU A 342 -33.74 40.44 2.33
N ALA A 343 -33.26 40.14 3.55
CA ALA A 343 -33.67 40.81 4.78
C ALA A 343 -33.34 42.31 4.75
N VAL A 344 -32.11 42.65 4.37
CA VAL A 344 -31.66 44.05 4.24
C VAL A 344 -32.46 44.82 3.19
N ALA A 345 -32.68 44.19 2.01
CA ALA A 345 -33.52 44.81 0.97
C ALA A 345 -34.99 45.01 1.43
N GLY A 346 -35.55 44.05 2.17
CA GLY A 346 -36.89 44.14 2.75
C GLY A 346 -37.01 45.25 3.79
N ILE A 347 -36.01 45.38 4.68
CA ILE A 347 -35.93 46.49 5.68
C ILE A 347 -35.85 47.85 4.98
N LEU A 348 -35.01 47.99 3.98
CA LEU A 348 -34.86 49.26 3.22
C LEU A 348 -36.17 49.63 2.51
N TYR A 349 -36.83 48.67 1.88
CA TYR A 349 -38.13 48.86 1.23
C TYR A 349 -39.23 49.28 2.24
N PHE A 350 -39.27 48.63 3.41
CA PHE A 350 -40.25 48.96 4.46
C PHE A 350 -40.01 50.35 5.06
N LEU A 351 -38.77 50.72 5.33
CA LEU A 351 -38.40 52.04 5.82
C LEU A 351 -38.77 53.14 4.83
N GLU A 352 -38.48 52.94 3.55
CA GLU A 352 -38.88 53.86 2.50
C GLU A 352 -40.40 54.12 2.52
N ARG A 353 -41.19 53.03 2.50
CA ARG A 353 -42.65 53.11 2.50
C ARG A 353 -43.20 53.83 3.71
N ARG A 354 -42.57 53.65 4.89
CA ARG A 354 -42.96 54.28 6.14
C ARG A 354 -42.59 55.78 6.19
N LEU A 355 -41.46 56.15 5.63
CA LEU A 355 -41.00 57.56 5.56
C LEU A 355 -41.84 58.37 4.56
N ILE A 356 -42.14 57.82 3.38
CA ILE A 356 -42.97 58.52 2.38
C ILE A 356 -44.39 58.67 2.86
N SER A 357 -44.98 57.67 3.56
CA SER A 357 -46.32 57.72 4.12
C SER A 357 -46.46 58.68 5.33
N ARG A 358 -45.37 59.18 5.88
CA ARG A 358 -45.40 60.24 6.95
C ARG A 358 -45.11 61.64 6.45
N ALA A 359 -44.68 61.76 5.18
CA ALA A 359 -44.37 63.02 4.54
C ALA A 359 -45.50 63.54 3.60
N LEU A 360 -46.57 62.79 3.42
CA LEU A 360 -47.85 63.11 2.83
C LEU A 360 -48.92 63.17 3.93
#